data_5d2d909a928ab8c86936f9cd0f8468f2
#
_entry.id   5d2d909a928ab8c86936f9cd0f8468f2
#
_cell.length_a   1.000
_cell.length_b   1.000
_cell.length_c   1.000
_cell.angle_alpha   90.00
_cell.angle_beta   90.00
_cell.angle_gamma   90.00
#
_symmetry.space_group_name_H-M   'P 1'
#
loop_
_entity.id
_entity.type
_entity.pdbx_description
1 polymer ?
#
loop_
_entity_poly.entity_id
_entity_poly.type
_entity_poly.pdbx_seq_one_letter_code
_entity_poly.pdbx_strand_id
1 'polypeptide(L)'
;MKKNILFFYCLLVVAVVSLKAQEIRPMPADSAYGVVHISVCNMRDEGKFTSGMSTQALLGMPVKVLQYTDWYEIQTPDDYTGWVHRMVITPMSKEKYDEWNRAEKIVVTSHYGFTYEKPDDDSQTVSDVVAGNRLKWEGSKGHFYKVSYPDGRQAYISKHISQPESKWRASLKQDAESIIKTAYT
;
A
#
# COMPACT_ATOMS: atom_id res chain seq x y z
N MET A 1 -1.36 -50.66 50.99
CA MET A 1 -1.91 -50.16 49.72
C MET A 1 -2.19 -48.65 49.83
N LYS A 2 -1.13 -47.80 49.79
CA LYS A 2 -1.26 -46.30 49.82
C LYS A 2 -0.10 -45.70 49.08
N LYS A 3 0.07 -45.99 47.78
CA LYS A 3 1.20 -45.46 47.01
C LYS A 3 0.88 -44.92 45.62
N ASN A 4 -0.36 -44.76 45.21
CA ASN A 4 -0.67 -44.37 43.80
C ASN A 4 -1.57 -43.13 43.63
N ILE A 5 -1.74 -42.30 44.65
CA ILE A 5 -2.60 -41.10 44.53
C ILE A 5 -1.79 -39.81 44.31
N LEU A 6 -0.47 -39.84 44.50
CA LEU A 6 0.38 -38.65 44.41
C LEU A 6 0.89 -38.36 42.98
N PHE A 7 0.66 -39.25 42.02
CA PHE A 7 1.19 -39.10 40.65
C PHE A 7 0.23 -38.45 39.67
N PHE A 8 -1.01 -38.22 40.08
CA PHE A 8 -2.02 -37.63 39.17
C PHE A 8 -2.21 -36.12 39.35
N TYR A 9 -1.59 -35.50 40.36
CA TYR A 9 -1.71 -34.06 40.60
C TYR A 9 -0.64 -33.19 39.90
N CYS A 10 0.38 -33.79 39.27
CA CYS A 10 1.47 -33.06 38.61
C CYS A 10 1.27 -32.83 37.11
N LEU A 11 0.16 -33.25 36.52
CA LEU A 11 -0.03 -33.19 35.04
C LEU A 11 -1.13 -32.20 34.64
N LEU A 12 -1.55 -31.32 35.53
CA LEU A 12 -2.48 -30.22 35.20
C LEU A 12 -1.83 -28.86 35.44
N VAL A 13 -0.53 -28.73 35.18
CA VAL A 13 0.03 -27.45 34.76
C VAL A 13 -0.40 -27.27 33.33
N VAL A 14 -1.67 -26.92 33.16
CA VAL A 14 -2.17 -26.34 31.94
C VAL A 14 -1.23 -25.20 31.61
N ALA A 15 -0.44 -25.36 30.55
CA ALA A 15 0.22 -24.27 29.88
C ALA A 15 -0.90 -23.31 29.51
N VAL A 16 -1.15 -22.33 30.37
CA VAL A 16 -1.87 -21.11 29.96
C VAL A 16 -0.93 -20.45 28.97
N VAL A 17 -0.98 -20.92 27.74
CA VAL A 17 -0.50 -20.15 26.60
C VAL A 17 -1.38 -18.92 26.66
N SER A 18 -0.87 -17.87 27.30
CA SER A 18 -1.45 -16.55 27.19
C SER A 18 -1.44 -16.23 25.70
N LEU A 19 -2.55 -16.48 25.04
CA LEU A 19 -2.86 -15.81 23.79
C LEU A 19 -2.81 -14.31 24.15
N LYS A 20 -1.64 -13.70 23.99
CA LYS A 20 -1.53 -12.26 24.04
C LYS A 20 -2.39 -11.78 22.86
N ALA A 21 -3.61 -11.37 23.18
CA ALA A 21 -4.39 -10.59 22.22
C ALA A 21 -3.46 -9.46 21.76
N GLN A 22 -3.31 -9.31 20.47
CA GLN A 22 -2.44 -8.31 19.88
C GLN A 22 -2.99 -6.94 20.31
N GLU A 23 -2.25 -6.24 21.17
CA GLU A 23 -2.69 -4.99 21.77
C GLU A 23 -2.83 -3.93 20.68
N ILE A 24 -4.06 -3.46 20.47
CA ILE A 24 -4.35 -2.37 19.54
C ILE A 24 -3.88 -1.07 20.17
N ARG A 25 -3.04 -0.32 19.46
CA ARG A 25 -2.47 0.95 19.91
C ARG A 25 -2.83 2.07 18.93
N PRO A 26 -3.30 3.23 19.44
CA PRO A 26 -3.51 4.39 18.58
C PRO A 26 -2.18 4.84 17.99
N MET A 27 -2.21 5.28 16.73
CA MET A 27 -1.01 5.78 16.07
C MET A 27 -0.64 7.16 16.64
N PRO A 28 0.63 7.41 17.02
CA PRO A 28 1.09 8.75 17.39
C PRO A 28 0.81 9.76 16.27
N ALA A 29 0.39 10.97 16.63
CA ALA A 29 -0.06 11.99 15.68
C ALA A 29 1.02 12.39 14.64
N ASP A 30 2.29 12.33 15.02
CA ASP A 30 3.45 12.61 14.15
C ASP A 30 3.73 11.49 13.13
N SER A 31 3.20 10.29 13.37
CA SER A 31 3.39 9.09 12.53
C SER A 31 2.07 8.58 11.92
N ALA A 32 0.97 9.34 12.11
CA ALA A 32 -0.38 8.96 11.67
C ALA A 32 -0.60 9.12 10.15
N TYR A 33 0.46 9.20 9.36
CA TYR A 33 0.43 9.37 7.92
C TYR A 33 1.29 8.34 7.24
N GLY A 34 0.88 7.92 6.06
CA GLY A 34 1.67 7.00 5.26
C GLY A 34 1.27 6.99 3.79
N VAL A 35 2.05 6.30 2.99
CA VAL A 35 1.78 6.10 1.56
C VAL A 35 2.00 4.65 1.22
N VAL A 36 1.09 4.08 0.43
CA VAL A 36 1.20 2.70 -0.10
C VAL A 36 2.40 2.62 -1.05
N HIS A 37 3.28 1.63 -0.87
CA HIS A 37 4.51 1.51 -1.69
C HIS A 37 4.59 0.23 -2.54
N ILE A 38 3.54 -0.57 -2.55
CA ILE A 38 3.38 -1.73 -3.45
C ILE A 38 2.29 -1.48 -4.48
N SER A 39 2.32 -2.18 -5.60
CA SER A 39 1.38 -1.99 -6.72
C SER A 39 -0.08 -2.09 -6.32
N VAL A 40 -0.44 -3.14 -5.60
CA VAL A 40 -1.79 -3.37 -5.06
C VAL A 40 -1.70 -3.84 -3.62
N CYS A 41 -2.37 -3.15 -2.73
CA CYS A 41 -2.46 -3.46 -1.31
C CYS A 41 -3.88 -3.89 -0.96
N ASN A 42 -4.08 -5.16 -0.57
CA ASN A 42 -5.37 -5.64 -0.09
C ASN A 42 -5.65 -5.12 1.31
N MET A 43 -6.73 -4.37 1.46
CA MET A 43 -7.27 -3.96 2.75
C MET A 43 -8.23 -5.04 3.25
N ARG A 44 -8.13 -5.39 4.53
CA ARG A 44 -8.86 -6.49 5.16
C ARG A 44 -9.75 -5.99 6.29
N ASP A 45 -10.78 -6.77 6.61
CA ASP A 45 -11.71 -6.46 7.71
C ASP A 45 -11.03 -6.53 9.08
N GLU A 46 -10.01 -7.39 9.23
CA GLU A 46 -9.25 -7.57 10.45
C GLU A 46 -7.74 -7.71 10.13
N GLY A 47 -6.88 -7.41 11.10
CA GLY A 47 -5.42 -7.49 10.99
C GLY A 47 -4.87 -8.93 10.91
N LYS A 48 -5.35 -9.73 9.98
CA LYS A 48 -4.88 -11.10 9.73
C LYS A 48 -5.09 -11.51 8.27
N PHE A 49 -4.21 -12.36 7.74
CA PHE A 49 -4.25 -12.79 6.34
C PHE A 49 -5.48 -13.62 5.97
N THR A 50 -6.12 -14.26 6.93
CA THR A 50 -7.32 -15.09 6.73
C THR A 50 -8.63 -14.31 6.77
N SER A 51 -8.58 -13.01 7.10
CA SER A 51 -9.76 -12.14 7.10
C SER A 51 -10.25 -11.83 5.68
N GLY A 52 -11.51 -11.47 5.56
CA GLY A 52 -12.11 -10.98 4.31
C GLY A 52 -11.33 -9.78 3.75
N MET A 53 -11.43 -9.57 2.46
CA MET A 53 -10.91 -8.38 1.78
C MET A 53 -12.06 -7.36 1.65
N SER A 54 -11.89 -6.20 2.24
CA SER A 54 -12.88 -5.10 2.17
C SER A 54 -12.71 -4.28 0.88
N THR A 55 -11.47 -3.90 0.56
CA THR A 55 -11.14 -3.12 -0.64
C THR A 55 -9.65 -3.22 -0.96
N GLN A 56 -9.16 -2.41 -1.89
CA GLN A 56 -7.75 -2.33 -2.26
C GLN A 56 -7.28 -0.87 -2.26
N ALA A 57 -6.02 -0.66 -1.85
CA ALA A 57 -5.30 0.59 -2.00
C ALA A 57 -4.16 0.41 -3.01
N LEU A 58 -3.85 1.45 -3.78
CA LEU A 58 -2.88 1.37 -4.86
C LEU A 58 -1.58 2.12 -4.50
N LEU A 59 -0.49 1.75 -5.15
CA LEU A 59 0.80 2.43 -5.06
C LEU A 59 0.65 3.95 -5.20
N GLY A 60 1.26 4.67 -4.26
CA GLY A 60 1.25 6.12 -4.22
C GLY A 60 0.01 6.72 -3.55
N MET A 61 -0.96 5.90 -3.14
CA MET A 61 -2.14 6.38 -2.41
C MET A 61 -1.74 6.86 -1.01
N PRO A 62 -2.00 8.14 -0.67
CA PRO A 62 -1.80 8.63 0.68
C PRO A 62 -2.89 8.09 1.60
N VAL A 63 -2.52 7.72 2.83
CA VAL A 63 -3.45 7.16 3.81
C VAL A 63 -3.20 7.75 5.19
N LYS A 64 -4.24 7.75 6.04
CA LYS A 64 -4.06 7.96 7.48
C LYS A 64 -3.92 6.62 8.16
N VAL A 65 -3.04 6.53 9.14
CA VAL A 65 -2.89 5.34 10.00
C VAL A 65 -3.61 5.64 11.31
N LEU A 66 -4.70 4.95 11.57
CA LEU A 66 -5.57 5.19 12.73
C LEU A 66 -5.04 4.51 13.98
N GLN A 67 -4.64 3.24 13.84
CA GLN A 67 -4.11 2.44 14.92
C GLN A 67 -3.24 1.30 14.37
N TYR A 68 -2.51 0.65 15.25
CA TYR A 68 -1.59 -0.41 14.85
C TYR A 68 -1.50 -1.57 15.85
N THR A 69 -1.15 -2.70 15.28
CA THR A 69 -0.65 -3.91 15.94
C THR A 69 0.61 -4.33 15.18
N ASP A 70 0.70 -5.59 14.71
CA ASP A 70 1.60 -5.97 13.60
C ASP A 70 1.03 -5.54 12.23
N TRP A 71 -0.21 -5.06 12.22
CA TRP A 71 -0.94 -4.49 11.11
C TRP A 71 -1.22 -3.01 11.37
N TYR A 72 -1.48 -2.26 10.32
CA TYR A 72 -2.04 -0.92 10.40
C TYR A 72 -3.52 -0.94 10.02
N GLU A 73 -4.36 -0.32 10.82
CA GLU A 73 -5.66 0.12 10.35
C GLU A 73 -5.48 1.46 9.67
N ILE A 74 -5.83 1.52 8.39
CA ILE A 74 -5.67 2.72 7.57
C ILE A 74 -7.02 3.26 7.12
N GLN A 75 -7.05 4.57 6.85
CA GLN A 75 -8.14 5.25 6.17
C GLN A 75 -7.64 5.82 4.84
N THR A 76 -8.32 5.47 3.77
CA THR A 76 -8.08 5.99 2.41
C THR A 76 -8.68 7.39 2.22
N PRO A 77 -8.32 8.14 1.17
CA PRO A 77 -8.87 9.48 0.91
C PRO A 77 -10.38 9.52 0.67
N ASP A 78 -10.99 8.41 0.29
CA ASP A 78 -12.43 8.21 0.09
C ASP A 78 -13.12 7.60 1.32
N ASP A 79 -12.49 7.73 2.49
CA ASP A 79 -12.98 7.35 3.82
C ASP A 79 -13.19 5.85 4.06
N TYR A 80 -12.73 4.96 3.17
CA TYR A 80 -12.71 3.53 3.48
C TYR A 80 -11.66 3.23 4.55
N THR A 81 -12.02 2.37 5.50
CA THR A 81 -11.10 1.86 6.54
C THR A 81 -10.85 0.37 6.34
N GLY A 82 -9.70 -0.08 6.78
CA GLY A 82 -9.35 -1.50 6.76
C GLY A 82 -7.92 -1.74 7.21
N TRP A 83 -7.62 -3.01 7.44
CA TRP A 83 -6.33 -3.44 7.93
C TRP A 83 -5.40 -3.85 6.80
N VAL A 84 -4.17 -3.37 6.87
CA VAL A 84 -3.08 -3.73 5.93
C VAL A 84 -1.85 -4.18 6.71
N HIS A 85 -1.07 -5.09 6.14
CA HIS A 85 0.19 -5.45 6.76
C HIS A 85 1.14 -4.24 6.76
N ARG A 86 1.80 -3.97 7.89
CA ARG A 86 2.65 -2.77 8.04
C ARG A 86 3.77 -2.64 6.99
N MET A 87 4.21 -3.76 6.41
CA MET A 87 5.25 -3.79 5.38
C MET A 87 4.83 -3.20 4.03
N VAL A 88 3.56 -2.81 3.83
CA VAL A 88 3.08 -2.28 2.55
C VAL A 88 2.87 -0.75 2.57
N ILE A 89 3.06 -0.15 3.74
CA ILE A 89 2.94 1.31 3.95
C ILE A 89 4.31 1.87 4.32
N THR A 90 4.67 2.97 3.72
CA THR A 90 5.78 3.82 4.17
C THR A 90 5.23 4.87 5.13
N PRO A 91 5.49 4.78 6.45
CA PRO A 91 5.10 5.81 7.40
C PRO A 91 5.83 7.12 7.09
N MET A 92 5.16 8.25 7.29
CA MET A 92 5.71 9.58 7.01
C MET A 92 5.34 10.56 8.12
N SER A 93 6.22 11.53 8.37
CA SER A 93 5.81 12.74 9.11
C SER A 93 4.79 13.54 8.29
N LYS A 94 4.03 14.41 8.97
CA LYS A 94 3.03 15.26 8.29
C LYS A 94 3.64 16.08 7.15
N GLU A 95 4.86 16.61 7.34
CA GLU A 95 5.56 17.43 6.34
C GLU A 95 5.89 16.62 5.09
N LYS A 96 6.44 15.40 5.25
CA LYS A 96 6.76 14.49 4.12
C LYS A 96 5.49 14.01 3.41
N TYR A 97 4.44 13.75 4.17
CA TYR A 97 3.14 13.39 3.61
C TYR A 97 2.55 14.54 2.77
N ASP A 98 2.62 15.77 3.25
CA ASP A 98 2.17 16.95 2.51
C ASP A 98 3.07 17.22 1.29
N GLU A 99 4.38 17.01 1.40
CA GLU A 99 5.31 17.08 0.27
C GLU A 99 4.94 16.04 -0.79
N TRP A 100 4.71 14.78 -0.37
CA TRP A 100 4.26 13.73 -1.27
C TRP A 100 2.98 14.14 -2.00
N ASN A 101 1.99 14.64 -1.30
CA ASN A 101 0.69 15.02 -1.88
C ASN A 101 0.80 16.18 -2.88
N ARG A 102 1.68 17.15 -2.63
CA ARG A 102 1.90 18.30 -3.53
C ARG A 102 2.76 17.98 -4.74
N ALA A 103 3.61 16.97 -4.65
CA ALA A 103 4.52 16.63 -5.74
C ALA A 103 3.74 16.16 -6.98
N GLU A 104 4.18 16.57 -8.16
CA GLU A 104 3.65 16.04 -9.42
C GLU A 104 3.91 14.55 -9.53
N LYS A 105 2.92 13.81 -10.04
CA LYS A 105 2.99 12.35 -10.17
C LYS A 105 2.98 11.91 -11.63
N ILE A 106 3.58 10.77 -11.86
CA ILE A 106 3.33 9.95 -13.04
C ILE A 106 2.27 8.92 -12.66
N VAL A 107 1.16 8.89 -13.39
CA VAL A 107 0.12 7.89 -13.24
C VAL A 107 0.29 6.78 -14.28
N VAL A 108 0.12 5.55 -13.86
CA VAL A 108 0.09 4.38 -14.75
C VAL A 108 -1.28 4.28 -15.40
N THR A 109 -1.30 4.14 -16.71
CA THR A 109 -2.53 4.07 -17.52
C THR A 109 -2.75 2.72 -18.19
N SER A 110 -1.75 1.85 -18.21
CA SER A 110 -1.86 0.45 -18.67
C SER A 110 -2.35 -0.43 -17.53
N HIS A 111 -3.09 -1.50 -17.85
CA HIS A 111 -3.57 -2.47 -16.88
C HIS A 111 -2.44 -3.06 -16.05
N TYR A 112 -1.30 -3.34 -16.67
CA TYR A 112 -0.13 -3.95 -16.05
C TYR A 112 1.16 -3.51 -16.75
N GLY A 113 2.25 -3.45 -15.99
CA GLY A 113 3.59 -3.14 -16.50
C GLY A 113 4.64 -3.20 -15.40
N PHE A 114 5.84 -2.67 -15.72
CA PHE A 114 6.99 -2.67 -14.81
C PHE A 114 7.66 -1.31 -14.77
N THR A 115 8.37 -1.07 -13.69
CA THR A 115 9.39 -0.04 -13.59
C THR A 115 10.78 -0.70 -13.60
N TYR A 116 11.79 0.03 -14.05
CA TYR A 116 13.12 -0.48 -14.35
C TYR A 116 14.21 0.31 -13.62
N GLU A 117 15.37 -0.31 -13.38
CA GLU A 117 16.53 0.38 -12.78
C GLU A 117 17.17 1.41 -13.73
N LYS A 118 17.05 1.19 -15.04
CA LYS A 118 17.57 2.07 -16.09
C LYS A 118 16.45 2.43 -17.06
N PRO A 119 16.60 3.50 -17.86
CA PRO A 119 15.63 3.88 -18.90
C PRO A 119 15.73 2.95 -20.12
N ASP A 120 15.49 1.68 -19.90
CA ASP A 120 15.66 0.57 -20.83
C ASP A 120 14.74 -0.58 -20.37
N ASP A 121 13.88 -1.07 -21.28
CA ASP A 121 12.93 -2.15 -21.00
C ASP A 121 13.60 -3.51 -20.77
N ASP A 122 14.86 -3.68 -21.21
CA ASP A 122 15.67 -4.86 -20.99
C ASP A 122 16.46 -4.83 -19.66
N SER A 123 16.38 -3.72 -18.92
CA SER A 123 17.07 -3.62 -17.63
C SER A 123 16.32 -4.33 -16.52
N GLN A 124 16.98 -4.50 -15.37
CA GLN A 124 16.39 -5.12 -14.19
C GLN A 124 15.12 -4.38 -13.76
N THR A 125 14.06 -5.12 -13.52
CA THR A 125 12.80 -4.59 -12.99
C THR A 125 12.95 -4.20 -11.51
N VAL A 126 12.35 -3.08 -11.13
CA VAL A 126 12.27 -2.62 -9.73
C VAL A 126 10.99 -3.11 -9.08
N SER A 127 9.85 -3.00 -9.78
CA SER A 127 8.54 -3.47 -9.32
C SER A 127 7.58 -3.58 -10.49
N ASP A 128 6.53 -4.38 -10.28
CA ASP A 128 5.32 -4.32 -11.08
C ASP A 128 4.53 -3.03 -10.79
N VAL A 129 3.68 -2.65 -11.74
CA VAL A 129 2.73 -1.53 -11.61
C VAL A 129 1.43 -1.85 -12.33
N VAL A 130 0.33 -1.29 -11.83
CA VAL A 130 -1.01 -1.43 -12.42
C VAL A 130 -1.66 -0.07 -12.68
N ALA A 131 -2.72 -0.04 -13.47
CA ALA A 131 -3.49 1.17 -13.73
C ALA A 131 -3.88 1.90 -12.43
N GLY A 132 -3.71 3.22 -12.40
CA GLY A 132 -3.97 4.05 -11.22
C GLY A 132 -2.82 4.15 -10.23
N ASN A 133 -1.74 3.38 -10.36
CA ASN A 133 -0.53 3.57 -9.57
C ASN A 133 0.07 4.95 -9.82
N ARG A 134 0.60 5.58 -8.78
CA ARG A 134 1.16 6.93 -8.81
C ARG A 134 2.56 6.93 -8.22
N LEU A 135 3.49 7.52 -8.96
CA LEU A 135 4.89 7.65 -8.56
C LEU A 135 5.31 9.12 -8.67
N LYS A 136 6.15 9.60 -7.75
CA LYS A 136 6.64 10.98 -7.79
C LYS A 136 7.50 11.17 -9.04
N TRP A 137 7.20 12.21 -9.81
CA TRP A 137 7.96 12.53 -11.02
C TRP A 137 9.26 13.26 -10.66
N GLU A 138 10.39 12.72 -11.10
CA GLU A 138 11.73 13.28 -10.86
C GLU A 138 12.41 13.79 -12.16
N GLY A 139 11.80 13.56 -13.32
CA GLY A 139 12.33 13.97 -14.61
C GLY A 139 12.05 12.99 -15.73
N SER A 140 12.77 13.14 -16.85
CA SER A 140 12.60 12.29 -18.03
C SER A 140 13.93 11.97 -18.67
N LYS A 141 14.04 10.76 -19.26
CA LYS A 141 15.18 10.34 -20.06
C LYS A 141 14.69 9.50 -21.24
N GLY A 142 14.80 10.05 -22.46
CA GLY A 142 14.30 9.41 -23.68
C GLY A 142 12.79 9.10 -23.57
N HIS A 143 12.45 7.83 -23.77
CA HIS A 143 11.07 7.33 -23.69
C HIS A 143 10.61 6.93 -22.28
N PHE A 144 11.35 7.35 -21.23
CA PHE A 144 11.04 7.03 -19.85
C PHE A 144 10.84 8.29 -19.00
N TYR A 145 10.01 8.16 -17.97
CA TYR A 145 10.01 9.06 -16.82
C TYR A 145 10.91 8.47 -15.73
N LYS A 146 11.72 9.33 -15.09
CA LYS A 146 12.40 9.02 -13.83
C LYS A 146 11.43 9.28 -12.71
N VAL A 147 11.27 8.32 -11.81
CA VAL A 147 10.28 8.35 -10.72
C VAL A 147 10.87 7.90 -9.40
N SER A 148 10.25 8.35 -8.29
CA SER A 148 10.56 7.88 -6.95
C SER A 148 9.33 7.23 -6.32
N TYR A 149 9.58 6.14 -5.61
CA TYR A 149 8.62 5.44 -4.75
C TYR A 149 8.48 6.12 -3.39
N PRO A 150 7.37 5.89 -2.66
CA PRO A 150 7.21 6.42 -1.30
C PRO A 150 8.31 5.97 -0.33
N ASP A 151 8.88 4.78 -0.52
CA ASP A 151 9.94 4.18 0.29
C ASP A 151 11.36 4.62 -0.11
N GLY A 152 11.49 5.54 -1.07
CA GLY A 152 12.77 6.10 -1.51
C GLY A 152 13.43 5.37 -2.68
N ARG A 153 12.93 4.21 -3.11
CA ARG A 153 13.41 3.57 -4.34
C ARG A 153 13.23 4.52 -5.52
N GLN A 154 14.18 4.49 -6.44
CA GLN A 154 14.11 5.22 -7.71
C GLN A 154 13.99 4.21 -8.86
N ALA A 155 13.28 4.61 -9.92
CA ALA A 155 13.09 3.77 -11.09
C ALA A 155 12.80 4.62 -12.34
N TYR A 156 12.70 3.92 -13.46
CA TYR A 156 12.24 4.46 -14.73
C TYR A 156 10.97 3.73 -15.17
N ILE A 157 10.00 4.47 -15.69
CA ILE A 157 8.75 3.92 -16.23
C ILE A 157 8.55 4.40 -17.66
N SER A 158 8.13 3.49 -18.54
CA SER A 158 7.90 3.82 -19.95
C SER A 158 6.74 4.81 -20.13
N LYS A 159 6.93 5.79 -21.00
CA LYS A 159 5.89 6.75 -21.43
C LYS A 159 4.74 6.11 -22.20
N HIS A 160 4.90 4.86 -22.66
CA HIS A 160 3.85 4.11 -23.34
C HIS A 160 2.76 3.62 -22.36
N ILE A 161 3.11 3.40 -21.10
CA ILE A 161 2.21 2.85 -20.08
C ILE A 161 1.87 3.87 -18.98
N SER A 162 2.39 5.09 -19.09
CA SER A 162 2.23 6.10 -18.04
C SER A 162 2.28 7.52 -18.60
N GLN A 163 1.77 8.48 -17.84
CA GLN A 163 1.82 9.91 -18.19
C GLN A 163 1.76 10.79 -16.92
N PRO A 164 2.10 12.09 -17.01
CA PRO A 164 1.89 13.03 -15.93
C PRO A 164 0.43 13.04 -15.48
N GLU A 165 0.20 12.98 -14.15
CA GLU A 165 -1.15 12.90 -13.58
C GLU A 165 -1.97 14.16 -13.93
N SER A 166 -1.36 15.34 -13.96
CA SER A 166 -2.01 16.58 -14.37
C SER A 166 -2.56 16.51 -15.80
N LYS A 167 -1.77 15.95 -16.73
CA LYS A 167 -2.18 15.73 -18.12
C LYS A 167 -3.31 14.69 -18.21
N TRP A 168 -3.18 13.58 -17.48
CA TRP A 168 -4.20 12.54 -17.44
C TRP A 168 -5.54 13.10 -16.93
N ARG A 169 -5.53 13.82 -15.80
CA ARG A 169 -6.75 14.45 -15.25
C ARG A 169 -7.40 15.43 -16.21
N ALA A 170 -6.61 16.24 -16.90
CA ALA A 170 -7.12 17.18 -17.90
C ALA A 170 -7.75 16.49 -19.13
N SER A 171 -7.39 15.23 -19.42
CA SER A 171 -7.94 14.44 -20.52
C SER A 171 -9.24 13.70 -20.18
N LEU A 172 -9.60 13.61 -18.88
CA LEU A 172 -10.78 12.89 -18.45
C LEU A 172 -12.06 13.65 -18.84
N LYS A 173 -13.00 12.93 -19.42
CA LYS A 173 -14.35 13.43 -19.68
C LYS A 173 -15.30 12.84 -18.64
N GLN A 174 -16.17 13.68 -18.08
CA GLN A 174 -17.15 13.29 -17.06
C GLN A 174 -18.54 12.99 -17.68
N ASP A 175 -18.56 12.50 -18.91
CA ASP A 175 -19.79 12.05 -19.55
C ASP A 175 -19.98 10.53 -19.41
N ALA A 176 -21.24 10.09 -19.47
CA ALA A 176 -21.60 8.69 -19.26
C ALA A 176 -20.92 7.74 -20.28
N GLU A 177 -20.78 8.16 -21.54
CA GLU A 177 -20.17 7.35 -22.60
C GLU A 177 -18.68 7.11 -22.28
N SER A 178 -17.94 8.13 -21.88
CA SER A 178 -16.53 8.03 -21.52
C SER A 178 -16.31 7.17 -20.28
N ILE A 179 -17.18 7.26 -19.27
CA ILE A 179 -17.14 6.42 -18.05
C ILE A 179 -17.38 4.97 -18.42
N ILE A 180 -18.44 4.69 -19.18
CA ILE A 180 -18.79 3.32 -19.64
C ILE A 180 -17.64 2.74 -20.48
N LYS A 181 -17.10 3.51 -21.43
CA LYS A 181 -15.97 3.05 -22.25
C LYS A 181 -14.76 2.65 -21.40
N THR A 182 -14.42 3.46 -20.39
CA THR A 182 -13.30 3.14 -19.48
C THR A 182 -13.55 1.88 -18.66
N ALA A 183 -14.81 1.59 -18.27
CA ALA A 183 -15.15 0.41 -17.51
C ALA A 183 -15.06 -0.89 -18.34
N TYR A 184 -15.11 -0.80 -19.68
CA TYR A 184 -15.01 -1.96 -20.59
C TYR A 184 -13.61 -2.15 -21.19
N THR A 185 -12.62 -1.34 -20.82
CA THR A 185 -11.23 -1.49 -21.25
C THR A 185 -10.39 -2.15 -20.18
#